data_375fb92d7f1bf44ea9db583ffc93f998
#
_entry.id   375fb92d7f1bf44ea9db583ffc93f998
#
_cell.length_a   1.000
_cell.length_b   1.000
_cell.length_c   1.000
_cell.angle_alpha   90.00
_cell.angle_beta   90.00
_cell.angle_gamma   90.00
#
_symmetry.space_group_name_H-M   'P 1'
#
loop_
_entity.id
_entity.type
_entity.pdbx_description
1 polymer ?
#
loop_
_entity_poly.entity_id
_entity_poly.type
_entity_poly.pdbx_seq_one_letter_code
_entity_poly.pdbx_strand_id
1 'polypeptide(L)'
;PFAIRMMKEILTASKLDDEKRLKEILSMTKTRLQDRFLSAGHSAAALRAMSYKSPISKFKDTTNGIEYYQNIREMEEHFDEKKEEIISGLKALSELLFRKGNVMISYTASREGLAVLEEEIGSLKEALYPERTPESRCILHCEKKNEGFKTSSKVQFAAKAGNFIDAGEEYNGALQILKVIMSYEYLWINIRVKGGAYGCMSNFNRIGEGYFVSYRDPNLGRTLEIYD
;
A
#
# COMPACT_ATOMS: atom_id res chain seq x y z
N PRO A 1 10.31 26.92 16.27
CA PRO A 1 10.06 26.35 17.63
C PRO A 1 8.74 25.59 17.73
N PHE A 2 7.58 26.21 17.39
CA PHE A 2 6.25 25.58 17.58
C PHE A 2 6.11 24.22 16.86
N ALA A 3 6.44 24.14 15.57
CA ALA A 3 6.31 22.92 14.78
C ALA A 3 7.16 21.77 15.35
N ILE A 4 8.42 22.03 15.72
CA ILE A 4 9.32 21.02 16.30
C ILE A 4 8.81 20.55 17.66
N ARG A 5 8.32 21.46 18.49
CA ARG A 5 7.71 21.11 19.77
C ARG A 5 6.48 20.22 19.59
N MET A 6 5.61 20.55 18.64
CA MET A 6 4.43 19.73 18.32
C MET A 6 4.84 18.35 17.77
N MET A 7 5.84 18.27 16.89
CA MET A 7 6.38 16.99 16.42
C MET A 7 6.90 16.15 17.58
N LYS A 8 7.68 16.76 18.50
CA LYS A 8 8.18 16.09 19.70
C LYS A 8 7.03 15.52 20.52
N GLU A 9 6.02 16.31 20.81
CA GLU A 9 4.86 15.89 21.61
C GLU A 9 4.10 14.74 20.93
N ILE A 10 3.86 14.84 19.62
CA ILE A 10 3.17 13.78 18.85
C ILE A 10 3.98 12.48 18.86
N LEU A 11 5.31 12.53 18.66
CA LEU A 11 6.13 11.33 18.57
C LEU A 11 6.39 10.66 19.93
N THR A 12 6.36 11.42 21.02
CA THR A 12 6.77 10.92 22.34
C THR A 12 5.67 10.85 23.41
N ALA A 13 4.57 11.57 23.22
CA ALA A 13 3.50 11.70 24.21
C ALA A 13 2.11 11.32 23.70
N SER A 14 1.99 10.77 22.50
CA SER A 14 0.71 10.28 21.98
C SER A 14 0.17 9.14 22.84
N LYS A 15 -1.12 9.23 23.20
CA LYS A 15 -1.83 8.19 23.93
C LYS A 15 -2.18 7.04 22.99
N LEU A 16 -1.36 5.99 23.02
CA LEU A 16 -1.55 4.79 22.19
C LEU A 16 -2.51 3.77 22.81
N ASP A 17 -3.05 4.05 23.98
CA ASP A 17 -3.93 3.19 24.79
C ASP A 17 -5.33 3.76 25.02
N ASP A 18 -5.73 4.79 24.29
CA ASP A 18 -7.11 5.27 24.27
C ASP A 18 -7.98 4.32 23.44
N GLU A 19 -8.57 3.32 24.10
CA GLU A 19 -9.37 2.27 23.46
C GLU A 19 -10.52 2.84 22.62
N LYS A 20 -11.24 3.86 23.14
CA LYS A 20 -12.34 4.48 22.40
C LYS A 20 -11.84 5.11 21.11
N ARG A 21 -10.75 5.85 21.19
CA ARG A 21 -10.16 6.52 20.03
C ARG A 21 -9.58 5.54 19.02
N LEU A 22 -8.96 4.46 19.47
CA LEU A 22 -8.46 3.40 18.61
C LEU A 22 -9.60 2.73 17.82
N LYS A 23 -10.71 2.40 18.47
CA LYS A 23 -11.89 1.83 17.82
C LYS A 23 -12.49 2.77 16.76
N GLU A 24 -12.57 4.07 17.06
CA GLU A 24 -13.00 5.10 16.10
C GLU A 24 -12.06 5.16 14.88
N ILE A 25 -10.74 5.16 15.11
CA ILE A 25 -9.75 5.20 14.03
C ILE A 25 -9.83 3.95 13.14
N LEU A 26 -9.99 2.76 13.70
CA LEU A 26 -10.17 1.52 12.94
C LEU A 26 -11.43 1.58 12.08
N SER A 27 -12.56 2.00 12.63
CA SER A 27 -13.83 2.12 11.91
C SER A 27 -13.74 3.15 10.77
N MET A 28 -13.16 4.32 11.03
CA MET A 28 -12.92 5.34 10.00
C MET A 28 -11.98 4.83 8.90
N THR A 29 -10.92 4.11 9.27
CA THR A 29 -9.95 3.56 8.32
C THR A 29 -10.59 2.48 7.45
N LYS A 30 -11.38 1.57 8.04
CA LYS A 30 -12.16 0.57 7.32
C LYS A 30 -13.07 1.20 6.27
N THR A 31 -13.86 2.20 6.67
CA THR A 31 -14.78 2.90 5.78
C THR A 31 -14.05 3.57 4.62
N ARG A 32 -12.95 4.28 4.90
CA ARG A 32 -12.12 4.93 3.86
C ARG A 32 -11.54 3.92 2.87
N LEU A 33 -11.13 2.74 3.34
CA LEU A 33 -10.62 1.69 2.47
C LEU A 33 -11.73 1.08 1.60
N GLN A 34 -12.93 0.89 2.13
CA GLN A 34 -14.09 0.44 1.35
C GLN A 34 -14.43 1.42 0.22
N ASP A 35 -14.52 2.72 0.50
CA ASP A 35 -14.77 3.76 -0.49
C ASP A 35 -13.69 3.78 -1.58
N ARG A 36 -12.42 3.61 -1.18
CA ARG A 36 -11.30 3.50 -2.12
C ARG A 36 -11.46 2.29 -3.05
N PHE A 37 -11.88 1.14 -2.56
CA PHE A 37 -12.08 -0.05 -3.40
C PHE A 37 -13.25 0.10 -4.35
N LEU A 38 -14.30 0.83 -3.99
CA LEU A 38 -15.41 1.14 -4.88
C LEU A 38 -14.98 2.11 -6.00
N SER A 39 -14.16 3.10 -5.69
CA SER A 39 -13.72 4.13 -6.64
C SER A 39 -12.52 3.71 -7.50
N ALA A 40 -11.57 3.01 -6.91
CA ALA A 40 -10.28 2.64 -7.52
C ALA A 40 -9.96 1.14 -7.37
N GLY A 41 -10.95 0.27 -7.45
CA GLY A 41 -10.80 -1.18 -7.27
C GLY A 41 -9.84 -1.83 -8.26
N HIS A 42 -9.67 -1.28 -9.45
CA HIS A 42 -8.67 -1.73 -10.42
C HIS A 42 -7.24 -1.67 -9.86
N SER A 43 -6.90 -0.61 -9.13
CA SER A 43 -5.56 -0.49 -8.52
C SER A 43 -5.36 -1.51 -7.40
N ALA A 44 -6.40 -1.75 -6.60
CA ALA A 44 -6.36 -2.76 -5.55
C ALA A 44 -6.27 -4.18 -6.13
N ALA A 45 -7.03 -4.47 -7.20
CA ALA A 45 -7.00 -5.76 -7.89
C ALA A 45 -5.63 -6.03 -8.52
N ALA A 46 -5.03 -5.03 -9.19
CA ALA A 46 -3.68 -5.15 -9.76
C ALA A 46 -2.62 -5.39 -8.69
N LEU A 47 -2.64 -4.61 -7.60
CA LEU A 47 -1.72 -4.80 -6.48
C LEU A 47 -1.86 -6.19 -5.85
N ARG A 48 -3.10 -6.63 -5.61
CA ARG A 48 -3.38 -7.96 -5.07
C ARG A 48 -2.87 -9.07 -6.00
N ALA A 49 -3.11 -8.98 -7.30
CA ALA A 49 -2.62 -9.95 -8.27
C ALA A 49 -1.08 -10.01 -8.32
N MET A 50 -0.38 -8.86 -8.25
CA MET A 50 1.08 -8.82 -8.17
C MET A 50 1.62 -9.37 -6.86
N SER A 51 0.89 -9.25 -5.75
CA SER A 51 1.33 -9.70 -4.42
C SER A 51 1.53 -11.23 -4.34
N TYR A 52 0.97 -11.99 -5.26
CA TYR A 52 1.15 -13.45 -5.35
C TYR A 52 2.50 -13.89 -5.91
N LYS A 53 3.26 -12.95 -6.50
CA LYS A 53 4.52 -13.23 -7.18
C LYS A 53 5.65 -12.30 -6.79
N SER A 54 5.38 -11.21 -6.10
CA SER A 54 6.38 -10.22 -5.73
C SER A 54 6.34 -9.92 -4.23
N PRO A 55 7.43 -10.14 -3.49
CA PRO A 55 7.53 -9.77 -2.08
C PRO A 55 7.30 -8.27 -1.84
N ILE A 56 7.72 -7.41 -2.79
CA ILE A 56 7.49 -5.96 -2.72
C ILE A 56 6.01 -5.64 -2.81
N SER A 57 5.30 -6.25 -3.77
CA SER A 57 3.86 -6.06 -3.90
C SER A 57 3.08 -6.75 -2.78
N LYS A 58 3.58 -7.85 -2.23
CA LYS A 58 3.04 -8.47 -1.01
C LYS A 58 3.13 -7.52 0.18
N PHE A 59 4.27 -6.90 0.41
CA PHE A 59 4.43 -5.88 1.45
C PHE A 59 3.47 -4.69 1.26
N LYS A 60 3.34 -4.20 0.04
CA LYS A 60 2.42 -3.11 -0.28
C LYS A 60 0.95 -3.50 -0.06
N ASP A 61 0.56 -4.74 -0.39
CA ASP A 61 -0.81 -5.23 -0.16
C ASP A 61 -1.11 -5.35 1.34
N THR A 62 -0.16 -5.88 2.11
CA THR A 62 -0.27 -6.01 3.58
C THR A 62 -0.35 -4.66 4.30
N THR A 63 0.27 -3.61 3.75
CA THR A 63 0.32 -2.28 4.39
C THR A 63 -0.66 -1.25 3.82
N ASN A 64 -1.22 -1.48 2.63
CA ASN A 64 -2.07 -0.49 1.96
C ASN A 64 -3.08 -1.08 0.96
N GLY A 65 -3.15 -2.41 0.78
CA GLY A 65 -4.02 -3.09 -0.17
C GLY A 65 -5.21 -3.79 0.45
N ILE A 66 -5.62 -4.88 -0.20
CA ILE A 66 -6.78 -5.69 0.24
C ILE A 66 -6.47 -6.41 1.54
N GLU A 67 -5.28 -6.95 1.71
CA GLU A 67 -4.86 -7.60 2.94
C GLU A 67 -4.84 -6.62 4.12
N TYR A 68 -4.37 -5.38 3.89
CA TYR A 68 -4.46 -4.32 4.88
C TYR A 68 -5.91 -4.07 5.34
N TYR A 69 -6.83 -3.98 4.38
CA TYR A 69 -8.26 -3.83 4.70
C TYR A 69 -8.80 -5.03 5.51
N GLN A 70 -8.42 -6.25 5.14
CA GLN A 70 -8.85 -7.45 5.86
C GLN A 70 -8.37 -7.42 7.32
N ASN A 71 -7.12 -7.03 7.55
CA ASN A 71 -6.55 -6.90 8.89
C ASN A 71 -7.25 -5.79 9.70
N ILE A 72 -7.48 -4.61 9.10
CA ILE A 72 -8.20 -3.51 9.76
C ILE A 72 -9.64 -3.92 10.11
N ARG A 73 -10.33 -4.63 9.21
CA ARG A 73 -11.67 -5.13 9.46
C ARG A 73 -11.68 -6.13 10.61
N GLU A 74 -10.76 -7.07 10.64
CA GLU A 74 -10.63 -8.09 11.69
C GLU A 74 -10.34 -7.43 13.05
N MET A 75 -9.42 -6.45 13.08
CA MET A 75 -9.12 -5.70 14.31
C MET A 75 -10.33 -4.91 14.82
N GLU A 76 -11.16 -4.37 13.93
CA GLU A 76 -12.34 -3.59 14.31
C GLU A 76 -13.48 -4.51 14.77
N GLU A 77 -13.74 -5.60 14.06
CA GLU A 77 -14.79 -6.58 14.38
C GLU A 77 -14.52 -7.30 15.72
N HIS A 78 -13.26 -7.60 16.03
CA HIS A 78 -12.80 -8.28 17.23
C HIS A 78 -12.01 -7.36 18.19
N PHE A 79 -12.35 -6.06 18.20
CA PHE A 79 -11.58 -5.08 18.93
C PHE A 79 -11.42 -5.40 20.42
N ASP A 80 -12.50 -5.78 21.09
CA ASP A 80 -12.48 -6.02 22.51
C ASP A 80 -11.60 -7.24 22.91
N GLU A 81 -11.42 -8.17 22.00
CA GLU A 81 -10.53 -9.35 22.17
C GLU A 81 -9.06 -9.03 21.83
N LYS A 82 -8.84 -8.13 20.85
CA LYS A 82 -7.50 -7.82 20.29
C LYS A 82 -6.89 -6.52 20.80
N LYS A 83 -7.60 -5.73 21.60
CA LYS A 83 -7.16 -4.39 22.02
C LYS A 83 -5.76 -4.39 22.68
N GLU A 84 -5.47 -5.35 23.54
CA GLU A 84 -4.16 -5.46 24.19
C GLU A 84 -3.04 -5.75 23.19
N GLU A 85 -3.28 -6.61 22.21
CA GLU A 85 -2.35 -6.90 21.11
C GLU A 85 -2.13 -5.64 20.25
N ILE A 86 -3.21 -4.91 19.90
CA ILE A 86 -3.14 -3.69 19.12
C ILE A 86 -2.33 -2.62 19.85
N ILE A 87 -2.61 -2.40 21.14
CA ILE A 87 -1.93 -1.40 21.96
C ILE A 87 -0.43 -1.74 22.12
N SER A 88 -0.13 -3.00 22.45
CA SER A 88 1.26 -3.45 22.58
C SER A 88 2.03 -3.35 21.26
N GLY A 89 1.37 -3.72 20.16
CA GLY A 89 1.94 -3.57 18.81
C GLY A 89 2.23 -2.12 18.44
N LEU A 90 1.32 -1.19 18.73
CA LEU A 90 1.52 0.24 18.51
C LEU A 90 2.67 0.81 19.35
N LYS A 91 2.78 0.41 20.62
CA LYS A 91 3.91 0.80 21.49
C LYS A 91 5.24 0.26 20.96
N ALA A 92 5.31 -1.02 20.60
CA ALA A 92 6.50 -1.63 20.03
C ALA A 92 6.90 -0.97 18.70
N LEU A 93 5.91 -0.64 17.84
CA LEU A 93 6.15 0.06 16.57
C LEU A 93 6.65 1.49 16.81
N SER A 94 6.10 2.20 17.78
CA SER A 94 6.58 3.54 18.19
C SER A 94 8.04 3.49 18.62
N GLU A 95 8.41 2.52 19.47
CA GLU A 95 9.80 2.31 19.90
C GLU A 95 10.73 1.94 18.75
N LEU A 96 10.25 1.19 17.77
CA LEU A 96 11.05 0.80 16.62
C LEU A 96 11.29 1.97 15.65
N LEU A 97 10.26 2.78 15.40
CA LEU A 97 10.30 3.81 14.37
C LEU A 97 10.91 5.12 14.88
N PHE A 98 10.56 5.56 16.10
CA PHE A 98 10.92 6.88 16.61
C PHE A 98 12.26 6.86 17.37
N ARG A 99 13.31 6.35 16.70
CA ARG A 99 14.67 6.27 17.21
C ARG A 99 15.54 7.41 16.69
N LYS A 100 16.55 7.78 17.48
CA LYS A 100 17.50 8.83 17.14
C LYS A 100 18.18 8.63 15.78
N GLY A 101 18.54 7.39 15.44
CA GLY A 101 19.18 7.01 14.17
C GLY A 101 18.27 6.99 12.96
N ASN A 102 16.95 6.95 13.16
CA ASN A 102 15.97 6.93 12.06
C ASN A 102 15.58 8.33 11.57
N VAL A 103 16.06 9.40 12.20
CA VAL A 103 15.67 10.76 11.87
C VAL A 103 16.50 11.30 10.72
N MET A 104 15.83 11.56 9.60
CA MET A 104 16.37 12.34 8.49
C MET A 104 15.62 13.67 8.40
N ILE A 105 16.34 14.78 8.30
CA ILE A 105 15.76 16.12 8.22
C ILE A 105 16.17 16.74 6.90
N SER A 106 15.18 17.13 6.10
CA SER A 106 15.37 17.95 4.91
C SER A 106 14.76 19.32 5.15
N TYR A 107 15.52 20.38 4.94
CA TYR A 107 15.09 21.75 5.15
C TYR A 107 15.23 22.55 3.86
N THR A 108 14.14 23.17 3.45
CA THR A 108 14.12 24.06 2.28
C THR A 108 13.33 25.31 2.64
N ALA A 109 14.02 26.33 3.11
CA ALA A 109 13.46 27.65 3.44
C ALA A 109 14.58 28.68 3.64
N SER A 110 14.30 29.82 4.34
CA SER A 110 15.29 30.88 4.58
C SER A 110 16.42 30.42 5.53
N ARG A 111 17.56 31.13 5.45
CA ARG A 111 18.72 30.86 6.30
C ARG A 111 18.45 31.14 7.79
N GLU A 112 17.60 32.13 8.09
CA GLU A 112 17.19 32.43 9.47
C GLU A 112 16.40 31.27 10.08
N GLY A 113 15.53 30.62 9.29
CA GLY A 113 14.78 29.44 9.73
C GLY A 113 15.67 28.22 9.98
N LEU A 114 16.80 28.10 9.27
CA LEU A 114 17.77 27.02 9.51
C LEU A 114 18.40 27.11 10.90
N ALA A 115 18.81 28.29 11.32
CA ALA A 115 19.40 28.51 12.64
C ALA A 115 18.44 28.09 13.77
N VAL A 116 17.14 28.42 13.63
CA VAL A 116 16.11 28.00 14.58
C VAL A 116 15.93 26.46 14.57
N LEU A 117 16.00 25.84 13.40
CA LEU A 117 15.93 24.37 13.29
C LEU A 117 17.12 23.71 13.97
N GLU A 118 18.34 24.18 13.74
CA GLU A 118 19.56 23.64 14.35
C GLU A 118 19.55 23.72 15.87
N GLU A 119 19.01 24.79 16.45
CA GLU A 119 18.84 24.97 17.88
C GLU A 119 17.86 23.96 18.50
N GLU A 120 16.71 23.74 17.84
CA GLU A 120 15.61 22.94 18.37
C GLU A 120 15.76 21.44 18.10
N ILE A 121 16.51 21.04 17.07
CA ILE A 121 16.57 19.64 16.63
C ILE A 121 17.23 18.71 17.63
N GLY A 122 18.20 19.24 18.41
CA GLY A 122 18.83 18.52 19.50
C GLY A 122 17.82 18.02 20.51
N SER A 123 16.92 18.91 20.95
CA SER A 123 15.85 18.60 21.89
C SER A 123 14.85 17.54 21.37
N LEU A 124 14.57 17.56 20.06
CA LEU A 124 13.75 16.52 19.45
C LEU A 124 14.47 15.17 19.48
N LYS A 125 15.74 15.11 19.02
CA LYS A 125 16.52 13.89 18.99
C LYS A 125 16.71 13.26 20.38
N GLU A 126 16.95 14.08 21.41
CA GLU A 126 17.11 13.59 22.78
C GLU A 126 15.84 12.94 23.34
N ALA A 127 14.67 13.37 22.90
CA ALA A 127 13.39 12.84 23.33
C ALA A 127 13.02 11.50 22.66
N LEU A 128 13.70 11.12 21.57
CA LEU A 128 13.45 9.88 20.86
C LEU A 128 14.14 8.68 21.52
N TYR A 129 13.67 7.47 21.19
CA TYR A 129 14.24 6.23 21.69
C TYR A 129 15.74 6.08 21.32
N PRO A 130 16.54 5.42 22.18
CA PRO A 130 17.97 5.20 21.92
C PRO A 130 18.22 4.41 20.64
N GLU A 131 19.41 4.60 20.09
CA GLU A 131 19.84 3.83 18.94
C GLU A 131 20.01 2.37 19.30
N ARG A 132 19.19 1.54 18.75
CA ARG A 132 19.43 0.14 18.45
C ARG A 132 18.27 -0.50 17.73
N THR A 133 18.56 -0.99 16.56
CA THR A 133 17.64 -1.93 15.91
C THR A 133 18.43 -3.18 15.62
N PRO A 134 18.09 -4.34 16.17
CA PRO A 134 18.60 -5.57 15.61
C PRO A 134 18.12 -5.62 14.17
N GLU A 135 19.03 -5.85 13.22
CA GLU A 135 18.64 -6.13 11.86
C GLU A 135 17.80 -7.41 11.85
N SER A 136 16.52 -7.28 11.62
CA SER A 136 15.66 -8.41 11.34
C SER A 136 15.26 -8.36 9.88
N ARG A 137 15.46 -9.45 9.14
CA ARG A 137 14.97 -9.59 7.77
C ARG A 137 13.64 -10.29 7.82
N CYS A 138 12.59 -9.61 7.38
CA CYS A 138 11.30 -10.23 7.14
C CYS A 138 11.29 -10.86 5.74
N ILE A 139 11.11 -12.18 5.67
CA ILE A 139 10.91 -12.88 4.41
C ILE A 139 9.40 -13.01 4.19
N LEU A 140 8.89 -12.31 3.16
CA LEU A 140 7.50 -12.39 2.77
C LEU A 140 7.31 -13.55 1.79
N HIS A 141 6.49 -14.51 2.19
CA HIS A 141 6.12 -15.62 1.31
C HIS A 141 5.00 -15.21 0.35
N CYS A 142 5.25 -15.42 -0.94
CA CYS A 142 4.26 -15.21 -1.99
C CYS A 142 3.67 -16.55 -2.39
N GLU A 143 2.34 -16.61 -2.47
CA GLU A 143 1.62 -17.81 -2.88
C GLU A 143 0.66 -17.46 -4.01
N LYS A 144 0.71 -18.21 -5.11
CA LYS A 144 -0.18 -18.00 -6.25
C LYS A 144 -1.61 -18.33 -5.86
N LYS A 145 -2.52 -17.39 -6.04
CA LYS A 145 -3.95 -17.53 -5.78
C LYS A 145 -4.79 -17.00 -6.94
N ASN A 146 -5.97 -17.58 -7.09
CA ASN A 146 -7.07 -17.04 -7.88
C ASN A 146 -8.17 -16.65 -6.89
N GLU A 147 -8.43 -15.37 -6.73
CA GLU A 147 -9.37 -14.84 -5.74
C GLU A 147 -10.41 -13.93 -6.39
N GLY A 148 -11.59 -13.89 -5.80
CA GLY A 148 -12.64 -12.95 -6.14
C GLY A 148 -13.17 -12.27 -4.87
N PHE A 149 -13.27 -10.94 -4.88
CA PHE A 149 -13.79 -10.13 -3.79
C PHE A 149 -15.15 -9.55 -4.17
N LYS A 150 -16.17 -9.84 -3.36
CA LYS A 150 -17.50 -9.28 -3.54
C LYS A 150 -17.58 -7.86 -2.96
N THR A 151 -18.12 -6.94 -3.72
CA THR A 151 -18.41 -5.56 -3.31
C THR A 151 -19.85 -5.21 -3.61
N SER A 152 -20.34 -4.07 -3.12
CA SER A 152 -21.65 -3.52 -3.48
C SER A 152 -21.69 -2.89 -4.87
N SER A 153 -20.57 -2.84 -5.59
CA SER A 153 -20.48 -2.29 -6.94
C SER A 153 -21.23 -3.16 -7.95
N LYS A 154 -21.86 -2.52 -8.92
CA LYS A 154 -22.49 -3.18 -10.09
C LYS A 154 -21.47 -3.46 -11.22
N VAL A 155 -20.23 -3.05 -11.06
CA VAL A 155 -19.14 -3.21 -12.02
C VAL A 155 -17.99 -3.95 -11.39
N GLN A 156 -17.16 -4.57 -12.22
CA GLN A 156 -16.04 -5.39 -11.78
C GLN A 156 -14.70 -4.76 -12.16
N PHE A 157 -13.65 -5.28 -11.57
CA PHE A 157 -12.25 -4.96 -11.88
C PHE A 157 -11.52 -6.30 -12.00
N ALA A 158 -11.21 -6.71 -13.24
CA ALA A 158 -10.46 -7.93 -13.48
C ALA A 158 -8.97 -7.63 -13.58
N ALA A 159 -8.15 -8.36 -12.86
CA ALA A 159 -6.70 -8.21 -12.93
C ALA A 159 -6.00 -9.57 -13.07
N LYS A 160 -4.93 -9.59 -13.86
CA LYS A 160 -4.01 -10.72 -14.02
C LYS A 160 -2.60 -10.20 -13.96
N ALA A 161 -1.73 -10.83 -13.19
CA ALA A 161 -0.35 -10.41 -13.03
C ALA A 161 0.61 -11.61 -13.03
N GLY A 162 1.86 -11.33 -13.38
CA GLY A 162 2.94 -12.27 -13.35
C GLY A 162 4.29 -11.59 -13.10
N ASN A 163 5.34 -12.38 -12.95
CA ASN A 163 6.72 -11.90 -12.94
C ASN A 163 7.45 -12.50 -14.16
N PHE A 164 7.83 -11.64 -15.11
CA PHE A 164 8.49 -12.08 -16.32
C PHE A 164 9.98 -12.42 -16.09
N ILE A 165 10.61 -11.88 -15.04
CA ILE A 165 11.97 -12.30 -14.66
C ILE A 165 11.96 -13.74 -14.15
N ASP A 166 10.95 -14.15 -13.40
CA ASP A 166 10.78 -15.55 -12.98
C ASP A 166 10.57 -16.50 -14.17
N ALA A 167 10.11 -15.95 -15.30
CA ALA A 167 9.96 -16.70 -16.56
C ALA A 167 11.27 -16.71 -17.42
N GLY A 168 12.35 -16.10 -16.95
CA GLY A 168 13.63 -16.05 -17.64
C GLY A 168 13.82 -14.85 -18.56
N GLU A 169 12.89 -13.89 -18.54
CA GLU A 169 12.96 -12.70 -19.39
C GLU A 169 13.59 -11.51 -18.64
N GLU A 170 14.30 -10.65 -19.37
CA GLU A 170 14.92 -9.47 -18.80
C GLU A 170 14.14 -8.19 -19.10
N TYR A 171 14.19 -7.24 -18.17
CA TYR A 171 13.62 -5.92 -18.42
C TYR A 171 14.44 -5.15 -19.45
N ASN A 172 13.78 -4.66 -20.48
CA ASN A 172 14.37 -3.74 -21.46
C ASN A 172 13.37 -2.66 -21.89
N GLY A 173 13.84 -1.64 -22.62
CA GLY A 173 13.03 -0.52 -23.07
C GLY A 173 11.88 -0.90 -24.02
N ALA A 174 11.99 -2.04 -24.73
CA ALA A 174 10.92 -2.52 -25.62
C ALA A 174 9.62 -2.84 -24.83
N LEU A 175 9.71 -3.22 -23.55
CA LEU A 175 8.54 -3.44 -22.70
C LEU A 175 7.70 -2.18 -22.51
N GLN A 176 8.31 -0.98 -22.56
CA GLN A 176 7.56 0.27 -22.51
C GLN A 176 6.81 0.55 -23.83
N ILE A 177 7.39 0.14 -24.95
CA ILE A 177 6.72 0.20 -26.27
C ILE A 177 5.58 -0.83 -26.29
N LEU A 178 5.85 -2.06 -25.85
CA LEU A 178 4.85 -3.13 -25.74
C LEU A 178 3.66 -2.69 -24.86
N LYS A 179 3.92 -2.05 -23.73
CA LYS A 179 2.87 -1.47 -22.86
C LYS A 179 1.93 -0.54 -23.64
N VAL A 180 2.49 0.33 -24.49
CA VAL A 180 1.69 1.28 -25.29
C VAL A 180 0.86 0.51 -26.33
N ILE A 181 1.48 -0.40 -27.08
CA ILE A 181 0.81 -1.22 -28.10
C ILE A 181 -0.31 -2.03 -27.44
N MET A 182 -0.03 -2.75 -26.36
CA MET A 182 -1.03 -3.56 -25.65
C MET A 182 -2.19 -2.71 -25.14
N SER A 183 -1.92 -1.54 -24.57
CA SER A 183 -2.95 -0.68 -24.01
C SER A 183 -3.88 -0.09 -25.07
N TYR A 184 -3.37 0.33 -26.23
CA TYR A 184 -4.16 1.04 -27.23
C TYR A 184 -4.66 0.16 -28.38
N GLU A 185 -3.84 -0.79 -28.85
CA GLU A 185 -4.21 -1.59 -30.02
C GLU A 185 -4.94 -2.88 -29.63
N TYR A 186 -4.56 -3.53 -28.52
CA TYR A 186 -5.12 -4.82 -28.14
C TYR A 186 -6.20 -4.72 -27.04
N LEU A 187 -5.80 -4.24 -25.86
CA LEU A 187 -6.68 -4.21 -24.70
C LEU A 187 -7.84 -3.23 -24.90
N TRP A 188 -7.56 -2.04 -25.43
CA TRP A 188 -8.58 -1.04 -25.68
C TRP A 188 -9.66 -1.56 -26.64
N ILE A 189 -9.25 -2.17 -27.75
CA ILE A 189 -10.20 -2.69 -28.75
C ILE A 189 -11.02 -3.85 -28.17
N ASN A 190 -10.39 -4.82 -27.50
CA ASN A 190 -11.07 -6.03 -27.09
C ASN A 190 -11.83 -5.89 -25.76
N ILE A 191 -11.31 -5.13 -24.79
CA ILE A 191 -11.90 -5.00 -23.46
C ILE A 191 -12.84 -3.78 -23.40
N ARG A 192 -12.41 -2.63 -23.92
CA ARG A 192 -13.24 -1.43 -23.87
C ARG A 192 -14.23 -1.38 -25.02
N VAL A 193 -13.79 -1.35 -26.28
CA VAL A 193 -14.65 -1.13 -27.42
C VAL A 193 -15.62 -2.28 -27.64
N LYS A 194 -15.12 -3.51 -27.70
CA LYS A 194 -15.93 -4.72 -27.91
C LYS A 194 -16.52 -5.28 -26.61
N GLY A 195 -15.83 -5.11 -25.48
CA GLY A 195 -16.20 -5.66 -24.17
C GLY A 195 -17.07 -4.72 -23.33
N GLY A 196 -17.08 -3.41 -23.61
CA GLY A 196 -17.89 -2.43 -22.87
C GLY A 196 -17.30 -2.01 -21.53
N ALA A 197 -16.06 -2.36 -21.19
CA ALA A 197 -15.38 -1.84 -20.02
C ALA A 197 -15.11 -0.34 -20.16
N TYR A 198 -15.02 0.37 -19.04
CA TYR A 198 -14.72 1.80 -19.06
C TYR A 198 -13.24 2.08 -19.38
N GLY A 199 -12.35 1.19 -19.00
CA GLY A 199 -10.92 1.28 -19.31
C GLY A 199 -10.19 -0.05 -19.11
N CYS A 200 -8.97 -0.09 -19.61
CA CYS A 200 -8.04 -1.20 -19.43
C CYS A 200 -6.60 -0.67 -19.43
N MET A 201 -5.72 -1.34 -18.70
CA MET A 201 -4.34 -0.91 -18.54
C MET A 201 -3.42 -2.12 -18.49
N SER A 202 -2.19 -1.93 -18.95
CA SER A 202 -1.07 -2.84 -18.73
C SER A 202 0.14 -2.09 -18.19
N ASN A 203 0.99 -2.75 -17.47
CA ASN A 203 2.26 -2.19 -17.05
C ASN A 203 3.31 -3.28 -16.88
N PHE A 204 4.58 -2.93 -17.14
CA PHE A 204 5.76 -3.76 -16.94
C PHE A 204 6.82 -2.92 -16.24
N ASN A 205 7.34 -3.39 -15.10
CA ASN A 205 8.31 -2.65 -14.34
C ASN A 205 9.68 -3.36 -14.24
N ARG A 206 10.68 -2.64 -13.72
CA ARG A 206 12.07 -3.12 -13.68
C ARG A 206 12.33 -4.27 -12.70
N ILE A 207 11.40 -4.56 -11.81
CA ILE A 207 11.50 -5.68 -10.86
C ILE A 207 10.78 -6.94 -11.36
N GLY A 208 10.39 -6.95 -12.64
CA GLY A 208 9.79 -8.10 -13.30
C GLY A 208 8.27 -8.17 -13.20
N GLU A 209 7.62 -7.30 -12.45
CA GLU A 209 6.16 -7.31 -12.37
C GLU A 209 5.54 -6.84 -13.67
N GLY A 210 4.65 -7.67 -14.22
CA GLY A 210 3.76 -7.34 -15.32
C GLY A 210 2.32 -7.59 -14.93
N TYR A 211 1.40 -6.69 -15.31
CA TYR A 211 -0.02 -6.88 -15.08
C TYR A 211 -0.90 -6.32 -16.18
N PHE A 212 -2.07 -6.90 -16.30
CA PHE A 212 -3.23 -6.40 -17.02
C PHE A 212 -4.37 -6.14 -16.03
N VAL A 213 -5.12 -5.06 -16.23
CA VAL A 213 -6.27 -4.75 -15.39
C VAL A 213 -7.35 -4.03 -16.18
N SER A 214 -8.63 -4.39 -15.93
CA SER A 214 -9.79 -3.68 -16.46
C SER A 214 -10.42 -2.78 -15.39
N TYR A 215 -11.08 -1.72 -15.86
CA TYR A 215 -11.74 -0.74 -15.02
C TYR A 215 -13.22 -0.65 -15.37
N ARG A 216 -14.09 -0.88 -14.38
CA ARG A 216 -15.54 -0.92 -14.53
C ARG A 216 -15.97 -1.81 -15.70
N ASP A 217 -15.62 -3.06 -15.60
CA ASP A 217 -15.77 -4.08 -16.62
C ASP A 217 -17.08 -4.86 -16.39
N PRO A 218 -17.95 -5.00 -17.40
CA PRO A 218 -19.14 -5.84 -17.31
C PRO A 218 -18.84 -7.34 -17.50
N ASN A 219 -17.63 -7.72 -18.00
CA ASN A 219 -17.31 -9.08 -18.43
C ASN A 219 -16.10 -9.66 -17.67
N LEU A 220 -16.31 -10.45 -16.64
CA LEU A 220 -15.20 -11.04 -15.90
C LEU A 220 -14.48 -12.15 -16.68
N GLY A 221 -15.19 -13.20 -17.08
CA GLY A 221 -14.62 -14.39 -17.74
C GLY A 221 -13.94 -14.04 -19.05
N ARG A 222 -14.65 -13.37 -19.96
CA ARG A 222 -14.12 -12.96 -21.27
C ARG A 222 -12.88 -12.07 -21.14
N THR A 223 -12.85 -11.17 -20.15
CA THR A 223 -11.71 -10.28 -19.96
C THR A 223 -10.46 -11.04 -19.52
N LEU A 224 -10.63 -12.05 -18.65
CA LEU A 224 -9.51 -12.91 -18.25
C LEU A 224 -9.00 -13.77 -19.41
N GLU A 225 -9.87 -14.25 -20.31
CA GLU A 225 -9.48 -14.95 -21.55
C GLU A 225 -8.69 -14.04 -22.51
N ILE A 226 -9.03 -12.74 -22.57
CA ILE A 226 -8.29 -11.76 -23.39
C ILE A 226 -6.88 -11.50 -22.83
N TYR A 227 -6.68 -11.67 -21.53
CA TYR A 227 -5.36 -11.52 -20.91
C TYR A 227 -4.43 -12.72 -21.13
N ASP A 228 -4.95 -13.89 -21.53
CA ASP A 228 -4.23 -15.08 -21.94
C ASP A 228 -3.76 -15.00 -23.37
#